data_2f10d72d1a376ab185bdf75f9da64ce9
#
_entry.id   2f10d72d1a376ab185bdf75f9da64ce9
#
_cell.length_a   1.000
_cell.length_b   1.000
_cell.length_c   1.000
_cell.angle_alpha   90.00
_cell.angle_beta   90.00
_cell.angle_gamma   90.00
#
_symmetry.space_group_name_H-M   'P 1'
#
loop_
_entity.id
_entity.type
_entity.pdbx_description
1 polymer ?
#
loop_
_entity_poly.entity_id
_entity_poly.type
_entity_poly.pdbx_seq_one_letter_code
_entity_poly.pdbx_strand_id
1 'polypeptide(L)'
;EQNLFIEIGTENGRGGVRELSLVEQLAQRIKADKRLNLIGVTGFEGAVPDAARGRRGEKKISKFCQKIVAAAELAYPYKSDQPFVISAGGSAYFDIVARELNKFEKPRRLLLRSGGYITHDHKYYEEIYPFASTDRSFQPAIEVWAQVISKPEQGFGVLNLGKRDIGNDL
;
A
#
# COMPACT_ATOMS: atom_id res chain seq x y z
N GLU A 1 -11.38 7.65 24.14
CA GLU A 1 -10.13 6.96 23.78
C GLU A 1 -9.83 7.16 22.32
N GLN A 2 -8.54 7.41 21.97
CA GLN A 2 -8.08 7.58 20.62
C GLN A 2 -7.37 6.32 20.14
N ASN A 3 -7.82 5.77 19.01
CA ASN A 3 -7.19 4.61 18.39
C ASN A 3 -5.94 5.02 17.60
N LEU A 4 -4.84 4.32 17.83
CA LEU A 4 -3.54 4.59 17.23
C LEU A 4 -2.97 3.36 16.53
N PHE A 5 -2.22 3.62 15.46
CA PHE A 5 -1.31 2.68 14.84
C PHE A 5 0.15 3.11 15.05
N ILE A 6 1.04 2.16 15.17
CA ILE A 6 2.48 2.43 15.01
C ILE A 6 2.82 2.21 13.54
N GLU A 7 3.27 3.26 12.87
CA GLU A 7 3.71 3.18 11.47
C GLU A 7 5.16 2.68 11.41
N ILE A 8 5.40 1.72 10.53
CA ILE A 8 6.73 1.18 10.20
C ILE A 8 7.19 1.83 8.90
N GLY A 9 8.35 2.47 8.97
CA GLY A 9 8.94 3.17 7.83
C GLY A 9 10.15 2.47 7.22
N THR A 10 10.57 3.00 6.08
CA THR A 10 11.78 2.63 5.35
C THR A 10 12.86 3.70 5.50
N GLU A 11 14.10 3.35 5.25
CA GLU A 11 15.17 4.33 5.10
C GLU A 11 14.80 5.35 4.00
N ASN A 12 15.11 6.60 4.23
CA ASN A 12 14.75 7.73 3.34
C ASN A 12 13.24 7.89 3.06
N GLY A 13 12.38 7.15 3.76
CA GLY A 13 10.94 7.31 3.67
C GLY A 13 10.41 8.50 4.49
N ARG A 14 9.15 8.89 4.25
CA ARG A 14 8.51 10.06 4.87
C ARG A 14 8.35 9.96 6.38
N GLY A 15 7.78 8.85 6.84
CA GLY A 15 7.40 8.66 8.24
C GLY A 15 7.68 7.25 8.73
N GLY A 16 7.21 6.96 9.95
CA GLY A 16 7.26 5.64 10.54
C GLY A 16 8.58 5.30 11.27
N VAL A 17 8.51 4.29 12.08
CA VAL A 17 9.61 3.80 12.91
C VAL A 17 10.59 2.98 12.06
N ARG A 18 11.90 3.22 12.22
CA ARG A 18 12.96 2.45 11.53
C ARG A 18 13.49 1.31 12.40
N GLU A 19 13.57 1.51 13.70
CA GLU A 19 14.14 0.54 14.64
C GLU A 19 13.05 -0.18 15.43
N LEU A 20 13.12 -1.51 15.48
CA LEU A 20 12.12 -2.33 16.18
C LEU A 20 12.10 -2.06 17.69
N SER A 21 13.23 -1.70 18.29
CA SER A 21 13.31 -1.30 19.71
C SER A 21 12.42 -0.11 20.04
N LEU A 22 12.27 0.84 19.10
CA LEU A 22 11.38 1.98 19.27
C LEU A 22 9.90 1.60 19.19
N VAL A 23 9.55 0.55 18.45
CA VAL A 23 8.17 0.02 18.42
C VAL A 23 7.72 -0.41 19.80
N GLU A 24 8.57 -1.15 20.52
CA GLU A 24 8.26 -1.61 21.87
C GLU A 24 8.09 -0.44 22.85
N GLN A 25 9.00 0.54 22.80
CA GLN A 25 8.91 1.74 23.63
C GLN A 25 7.62 2.52 23.37
N LEU A 26 7.24 2.72 22.09
CA LEU A 26 5.99 3.39 21.72
C LEU A 26 4.76 2.61 22.18
N ALA A 27 4.76 1.29 22.01
CA ALA A 27 3.67 0.44 22.46
C ALA A 27 3.48 0.54 23.99
N GLN A 28 4.56 0.54 24.75
CA GLN A 28 4.52 0.72 26.20
C GLN A 28 3.98 2.09 26.59
N ARG A 29 4.42 3.17 25.93
CA ARG A 29 3.93 4.53 26.19
C ARG A 29 2.43 4.68 25.88
N ILE A 30 1.99 4.14 24.75
CA ILE A 30 0.57 4.17 24.38
C ILE A 30 -0.26 3.41 25.42
N LYS A 31 0.17 2.21 25.82
CA LYS A 31 -0.52 1.41 26.85
C LYS A 31 -0.57 2.06 28.23
N ALA A 32 0.38 2.92 28.56
CA ALA A 32 0.42 3.65 29.82
C ALA A 32 -0.58 4.82 29.90
N ASP A 33 -1.05 5.35 28.76
CA ASP A 33 -2.01 6.44 28.70
C ASP A 33 -3.42 5.91 28.43
N LYS A 34 -4.31 6.02 29.41
CA LYS A 34 -5.70 5.53 29.34
C LYS A 34 -6.54 6.21 28.24
N ARG A 35 -6.09 7.33 27.68
CA ARG A 35 -6.75 8.04 26.58
C ARG A 35 -6.43 7.43 25.21
N LEU A 36 -5.37 6.61 25.13
CA LEU A 36 -4.84 6.05 23.92
C LEU A 36 -5.11 4.55 23.85
N ASN A 37 -5.38 4.06 22.68
CA ASN A 37 -5.60 2.64 22.41
C ASN A 37 -4.76 2.21 21.21
N LEU A 38 -3.78 1.33 21.42
CA LEU A 38 -2.97 0.77 20.35
C LEU A 38 -3.76 -0.35 19.67
N ILE A 39 -4.26 -0.08 18.48
CA ILE A 39 -5.09 -1.03 17.72
C ILE A 39 -4.32 -1.81 16.65
N GLY A 40 -3.07 -1.42 16.36
CA GLY A 40 -2.31 -2.14 15.34
C GLY A 40 -1.02 -1.49 14.90
N VAL A 41 -0.46 -2.08 13.87
CA VAL A 41 0.71 -1.55 13.15
C VAL A 41 0.38 -1.33 11.68
N THR A 42 1.07 -0.40 11.06
CA THR A 42 0.87 -0.07 9.65
C THR A 42 2.20 0.14 8.95
N GLY A 43 2.23 0.02 7.63
CA GLY A 43 3.37 0.35 6.79
C GLY A 43 2.93 0.60 5.36
N PHE A 44 3.83 1.13 4.53
CA PHE A 44 3.58 1.34 3.11
C PHE A 44 4.78 0.84 2.30
N GLU A 45 4.62 -0.29 1.67
CA GLU A 45 5.68 -0.97 0.91
C GLU A 45 6.05 -0.24 -0.38
N GLY A 46 5.16 0.59 -0.92
CA GLY A 46 5.45 1.44 -2.08
C GLY A 46 6.53 2.50 -1.82
N ALA A 47 6.87 2.74 -0.55
CA ALA A 47 7.99 3.61 -0.17
C ALA A 47 9.35 2.89 -0.13
N VAL A 48 9.40 1.59 -0.39
CA VAL A 48 10.67 0.83 -0.40
C VAL A 48 11.49 1.23 -1.62
N PRO A 49 12.73 1.75 -1.45
CA PRO A 49 13.53 2.21 -2.57
C PRO A 49 13.87 1.08 -3.56
N ASP A 50 13.87 1.41 -4.85
CA ASP A 50 14.21 0.51 -5.95
C ASP A 50 13.47 -0.84 -5.91
N ALA A 51 12.23 -0.84 -5.49
CA ALA A 51 11.39 -2.03 -5.45
C ALA A 51 10.54 -2.15 -6.73
N ALA A 52 11.18 -2.19 -7.89
CA ALA A 52 10.49 -2.52 -9.13
C ALA A 52 9.98 -3.97 -9.12
N ARG A 53 8.91 -4.25 -9.88
CA ARG A 53 8.44 -5.64 -10.08
C ARG A 53 9.58 -6.51 -10.61
N GLY A 54 9.68 -7.73 -10.08
CA GLY A 54 10.71 -8.70 -10.40
C GLY A 54 11.40 -9.22 -9.14
N ARG A 55 12.10 -10.33 -9.27
CA ARG A 55 12.67 -11.11 -8.15
C ARG A 55 13.41 -10.28 -7.10
N ARG A 56 14.19 -9.29 -7.52
CA ARG A 56 14.99 -8.45 -6.59
C ARG A 56 14.11 -7.48 -5.80
N GLY A 57 13.19 -6.79 -6.47
CA GLY A 57 12.29 -5.84 -5.83
C GLY A 57 11.29 -6.54 -4.91
N GLU A 58 10.72 -7.66 -5.37
CA GLU A 58 9.80 -8.48 -4.56
C GLU A 58 10.45 -8.99 -3.27
N LYS A 59 11.74 -9.35 -3.31
CA LYS A 59 12.49 -9.71 -2.10
C LYS A 59 12.64 -8.53 -1.13
N LYS A 60 12.82 -7.31 -1.63
CA LYS A 60 12.87 -6.10 -0.79
C LYS A 60 11.49 -5.86 -0.13
N ILE A 61 10.41 -5.98 -0.89
CA ILE A 61 9.04 -5.86 -0.36
C ILE A 61 8.76 -6.92 0.71
N SER A 62 9.08 -8.19 0.43
CA SER A 62 8.93 -9.28 1.41
C SER A 62 9.68 -8.97 2.71
N LYS A 63 10.94 -8.49 2.62
CA LYS A 63 11.73 -8.10 3.79
C LYS A 63 11.09 -6.96 4.60
N PHE A 64 10.53 -5.98 3.92
CA PHE A 64 9.81 -4.90 4.59
C PHE A 64 8.53 -5.41 5.28
N CYS A 65 7.76 -6.28 4.64
CA CYS A 65 6.60 -6.91 5.25
C CYS A 65 6.97 -7.76 6.47
N GLN A 66 8.08 -8.48 6.43
CA GLN A 66 8.60 -9.23 7.59
C GLN A 66 8.94 -8.30 8.75
N LYS A 67 9.45 -7.09 8.47
CA LYS A 67 9.66 -6.06 9.50
C LYS A 67 8.35 -5.59 10.12
N ILE A 68 7.28 -5.44 9.32
CA ILE A 68 5.94 -5.12 9.83
C ILE A 68 5.42 -6.24 10.74
N VAL A 69 5.61 -7.50 10.37
CA VAL A 69 5.23 -8.65 11.19
C VAL A 69 6.00 -8.66 12.51
N ALA A 70 7.32 -8.44 12.48
CA ALA A 70 8.13 -8.36 13.69
C ALA A 70 7.68 -7.21 14.61
N ALA A 71 7.34 -6.05 14.03
CA ALA A 71 6.78 -4.93 14.78
C ALA A 71 5.40 -5.27 15.38
N ALA A 72 4.57 -6.01 14.65
CA ALA A 72 3.29 -6.48 15.16
C ALA A 72 3.47 -7.42 16.37
N GLU A 73 4.45 -8.32 16.34
CA GLU A 73 4.76 -9.19 17.47
C GLU A 73 5.14 -8.40 18.73
N LEU A 74 5.95 -7.35 18.58
CA LEU A 74 6.37 -6.47 19.69
C LEU A 74 5.23 -5.59 20.22
N ALA A 75 4.36 -5.13 19.33
CA ALA A 75 3.28 -4.22 19.67
C ALA A 75 2.02 -4.93 20.16
N TYR A 76 1.88 -6.24 19.88
CA TYR A 76 0.67 -7.00 20.16
C TYR A 76 0.27 -6.91 21.64
N PRO A 77 -0.97 -6.56 21.96
CA PRO A 77 -1.45 -6.53 23.33
C PRO A 77 -1.69 -7.95 23.87
N TYR A 78 -1.23 -8.24 25.06
CA TYR A 78 -1.44 -9.54 25.71
C TYR A 78 -2.91 -9.83 26.07
N LYS A 79 -3.73 -8.78 26.13
CA LYS A 79 -5.18 -8.89 26.41
C LYS A 79 -5.91 -7.84 25.57
N SER A 80 -6.64 -8.27 24.58
CA SER A 80 -7.56 -7.43 23.82
C SER A 80 -8.69 -8.30 23.29
N ASP A 81 -9.92 -7.86 23.49
CA ASP A 81 -11.12 -8.48 22.93
C ASP A 81 -11.28 -8.14 21.43
N GLN A 82 -10.50 -7.20 20.94
CA GLN A 82 -10.51 -6.77 19.55
C GLN A 82 -9.33 -7.37 18.78
N PRO A 83 -9.53 -7.81 17.52
CA PRO A 83 -8.45 -8.29 16.71
C PRO A 83 -7.45 -7.16 16.41
N PHE A 84 -6.16 -7.44 16.60
CA PHE A 84 -5.10 -6.51 16.27
C PHE A 84 -5.02 -6.25 14.77
N VAL A 85 -4.94 -5.00 14.35
CA VAL A 85 -4.94 -4.65 12.92
C VAL A 85 -3.52 -4.54 12.39
N ILE A 86 -3.23 -5.27 11.32
CA ILE A 86 -2.00 -5.10 10.55
C ILE A 86 -2.40 -4.52 9.19
N SER A 87 -1.91 -3.34 8.87
CA SER A 87 -2.32 -2.63 7.66
C SER A 87 -1.13 -2.27 6.78
N ALA A 88 -1.17 -2.74 5.54
CA ALA A 88 -0.25 -2.38 4.46
C ALA A 88 -0.93 -2.70 3.12
N GLY A 89 -0.20 -2.57 2.02
CA GLY A 89 -0.67 -2.96 0.70
C GLY A 89 -1.15 -1.80 -0.15
N GLY A 90 -0.24 -1.33 -1.01
CA GLY A 90 -0.57 -0.53 -2.18
C GLY A 90 -0.94 -1.41 -3.36
N SER A 91 -1.40 -0.81 -4.44
CA SER A 91 -1.96 -1.53 -5.60
C SER A 91 -0.93 -2.39 -6.35
N ALA A 92 0.37 -2.10 -6.22
CA ALA A 92 1.42 -2.81 -6.95
C ALA A 92 1.85 -4.13 -6.31
N TYR A 93 1.71 -4.29 -4.99
CA TYR A 93 2.33 -5.40 -4.24
C TYR A 93 1.40 -6.08 -3.24
N PHE A 94 0.08 -5.86 -3.33
CA PHE A 94 -0.88 -6.40 -2.36
C PHE A 94 -0.83 -7.94 -2.23
N ASP A 95 -0.45 -8.65 -3.29
CA ASP A 95 -0.25 -10.10 -3.32
C ASP A 95 0.88 -10.54 -2.37
N ILE A 96 2.02 -9.86 -2.46
CA ILE A 96 3.18 -10.13 -1.58
C ILE A 96 2.84 -9.72 -0.15
N VAL A 97 2.23 -8.56 0.03
CA VAL A 97 1.82 -8.04 1.34
C VAL A 97 0.85 -9.02 2.02
N ALA A 98 -0.19 -9.45 1.32
CA ALA A 98 -1.16 -10.40 1.85
C ALA A 98 -0.48 -11.71 2.28
N ARG A 99 0.42 -12.25 1.44
CA ARG A 99 1.18 -13.47 1.74
C ARG A 99 2.08 -13.31 2.97
N GLU A 100 2.86 -12.23 3.02
CA GLU A 100 3.84 -12.04 4.10
C GLU A 100 3.18 -11.68 5.43
N LEU A 101 2.20 -10.77 5.44
CA LEU A 101 1.52 -10.37 6.69
C LEU A 101 0.62 -11.48 7.25
N ASN A 102 0.20 -12.42 6.41
CA ASN A 102 -0.55 -13.58 6.87
C ASN A 102 0.26 -14.55 7.73
N LYS A 103 1.59 -14.41 7.79
CA LYS A 103 2.49 -15.14 8.66
C LYS A 103 2.40 -14.74 10.14
N PHE A 104 1.76 -13.64 10.46
CA PHE A 104 1.46 -13.29 11.85
C PHE A 104 0.34 -14.18 12.37
N GLU A 105 0.63 -15.01 13.36
CA GLU A 105 -0.26 -16.11 13.77
C GLU A 105 -1.28 -15.74 14.86
N LYS A 106 -1.10 -14.59 15.54
CA LYS A 106 -2.03 -14.17 16.60
C LYS A 106 -3.34 -13.62 16.03
N PRO A 107 -4.43 -13.53 16.82
CA PRO A 107 -5.70 -12.95 16.38
C PRO A 107 -5.52 -11.56 15.78
N ARG A 108 -5.91 -11.41 14.52
CA ARG A 108 -5.67 -10.19 13.74
C ARG A 108 -6.78 -9.92 12.74
N ARG A 109 -6.79 -8.67 12.28
CA ARG A 109 -7.44 -8.26 11.05
C ARG A 109 -6.37 -7.72 10.09
N LEU A 110 -6.24 -8.31 8.92
CA LEU A 110 -5.41 -7.78 7.85
C LEU A 110 -6.20 -6.74 7.05
N LEU A 111 -5.65 -5.55 6.92
CA LEU A 111 -6.27 -4.45 6.18
C LEU A 111 -5.37 -4.01 5.02
N LEU A 112 -5.76 -4.39 3.80
CA LEU A 112 -5.14 -3.88 2.57
C LEU A 112 -5.74 -2.52 2.22
N ARG A 113 -4.90 -1.58 1.80
CA ARG A 113 -5.30 -0.22 1.44
C ARG A 113 -5.13 0.08 -0.05
N SER A 114 -5.09 -0.96 -0.84
CA SER A 114 -5.00 -0.83 -2.29
C SER A 114 -6.25 -0.14 -2.84
N GLY A 115 -6.08 0.90 -3.62
CA GLY A 115 -7.20 1.66 -4.19
C GLY A 115 -7.06 1.85 -5.70
N GLY A 116 -5.86 2.12 -6.20
CA GLY A 116 -5.60 2.37 -7.60
C GLY A 116 -6.00 1.23 -8.55
N TYR A 117 -5.95 -0.03 -8.08
CA TYR A 117 -6.36 -1.18 -8.89
C TYR A 117 -7.87 -1.24 -9.15
N ILE A 118 -8.69 -0.53 -8.38
CA ILE A 118 -10.15 -0.51 -8.59
C ILE A 118 -10.50 0.24 -9.87
N THR A 119 -9.82 1.33 -10.12
CA THR A 119 -9.99 2.14 -11.32
C THR A 119 -9.13 1.63 -12.47
N HIS A 120 -7.96 1.10 -12.14
CA HIS A 120 -6.96 0.61 -13.07
C HIS A 120 -6.64 1.63 -14.17
N ASP A 121 -5.51 1.53 -14.81
CA ASP A 121 -5.14 2.36 -15.97
C ASP A 121 -4.55 1.51 -17.08
N HIS A 122 -4.45 2.09 -18.27
CA HIS A 122 -3.97 1.40 -19.47
C HIS A 122 -2.45 1.23 -19.56
N LYS A 123 -1.68 1.78 -18.59
CA LYS A 123 -0.22 1.76 -18.64
C LYS A 123 0.38 1.30 -17.33
N TYR A 124 0.45 2.17 -16.35
CA TYR A 124 1.21 1.93 -15.14
C TYR A 124 0.75 0.68 -14.38
N TYR A 125 -0.56 0.56 -14.11
CA TYR A 125 -1.06 -0.63 -13.42
C TYR A 125 -1.11 -1.86 -14.31
N GLU A 126 -1.27 -1.71 -15.62
CA GLU A 126 -1.16 -2.82 -16.56
C GLU A 126 0.21 -3.49 -16.49
N GLU A 127 1.29 -2.72 -16.29
CA GLU A 127 2.65 -3.25 -16.19
C GLU A 127 2.99 -3.82 -14.81
N ILE A 128 2.55 -3.15 -13.72
CA ILE A 128 2.97 -3.49 -12.36
C ILE A 128 1.94 -4.28 -11.56
N TYR A 129 0.72 -4.45 -12.08
CA TYR A 129 -0.33 -5.20 -11.42
C TYR A 129 0.07 -6.68 -11.26
N PRO A 130 -0.14 -7.29 -10.09
CA PRO A 130 0.32 -8.65 -9.81
C PRO A 130 -0.15 -9.73 -10.78
N PHE A 131 -1.31 -9.52 -11.41
CA PHE A 131 -1.94 -10.47 -12.32
C PHE A 131 -2.04 -9.97 -13.75
N ALA A 132 -1.24 -8.96 -14.14
CA ALA A 132 -1.26 -8.32 -15.45
C ALA A 132 -1.12 -9.30 -16.63
N SER A 133 -0.34 -10.38 -16.44
CA SER A 133 -0.11 -11.41 -17.47
C SER A 133 -1.04 -12.63 -17.38
N THR A 134 -2.11 -12.53 -16.60
CA THR A 134 -3.04 -13.64 -16.38
C THR A 134 -4.44 -13.30 -16.91
N ASP A 135 -5.30 -14.32 -17.00
CA ASP A 135 -6.74 -14.19 -17.28
C ASP A 135 -7.53 -13.43 -16.20
N ARG A 136 -6.86 -13.05 -15.09
CA ARG A 136 -7.42 -12.28 -13.98
C ARG A 136 -7.00 -10.82 -13.98
N SER A 137 -6.51 -10.30 -15.11
CA SER A 137 -6.16 -8.89 -15.21
C SER A 137 -7.41 -8.01 -15.09
N PHE A 138 -7.26 -6.89 -14.37
CA PHE A 138 -8.30 -5.86 -14.35
C PHE A 138 -8.27 -5.06 -15.65
N GLN A 139 -9.40 -4.45 -15.94
CA GLN A 139 -9.53 -3.53 -17.07
C GLN A 139 -9.68 -2.10 -16.54
N PRO A 140 -9.20 -1.09 -17.29
CA PRO A 140 -9.46 0.30 -16.97
C PRO A 140 -10.96 0.57 -16.81
N ALA A 141 -11.34 1.17 -15.69
CA ALA A 141 -12.74 1.40 -15.32
C ALA A 141 -13.14 2.89 -15.38
N ILE A 142 -12.19 3.77 -15.72
CA ILE A 142 -12.46 5.18 -15.93
C ILE A 142 -12.32 5.50 -17.39
N GLU A 143 -13.36 6.11 -17.96
CA GLU A 143 -13.39 6.62 -19.33
C GLU A 143 -13.56 8.13 -19.32
N VAL A 144 -12.88 8.80 -20.23
CA VAL A 144 -13.06 10.23 -20.45
C VAL A 144 -13.57 10.47 -21.86
N TRP A 145 -14.72 11.07 -21.95
CA TRP A 145 -15.37 11.39 -23.22
C TRP A 145 -15.00 12.77 -23.69
N ALA A 146 -14.53 12.88 -24.91
CA ALA A 146 -14.11 14.15 -25.50
C ALA A 146 -14.62 14.30 -26.92
N GLN A 147 -14.80 15.54 -27.36
CA GLN A 147 -15.20 15.88 -28.72
C GLN A 147 -13.95 16.20 -29.55
N VAL A 148 -13.88 15.67 -30.76
CA VAL A 148 -12.91 16.11 -31.76
C VAL A 148 -13.34 17.46 -32.31
N ILE A 149 -12.59 18.51 -32.03
CA ILE A 149 -12.90 19.89 -32.44
C ILE A 149 -12.21 20.30 -33.74
N SER A 150 -11.13 19.59 -34.14
CA SER A 150 -10.42 19.84 -35.38
C SER A 150 -9.65 18.60 -35.85
N LYS A 151 -9.52 18.46 -37.14
CA LYS A 151 -8.65 17.46 -37.83
C LYS A 151 -7.78 18.18 -38.86
N PRO A 152 -6.69 18.82 -38.44
CA PRO A 152 -5.86 19.62 -39.35
C PRO A 152 -5.05 18.75 -40.32
N GLU A 153 -4.76 17.49 -39.97
CA GLU A 153 -3.95 16.57 -40.74
C GLU A 153 -4.50 15.15 -40.67
N GLN A 154 -4.11 14.30 -41.60
CA GLN A 154 -4.47 12.88 -41.56
C GLN A 154 -3.80 12.19 -40.37
N GLY A 155 -4.57 11.48 -39.58
CA GLY A 155 -4.08 10.78 -38.39
C GLY A 155 -3.92 11.66 -37.11
N PHE A 156 -4.23 12.96 -37.23
CA PHE A 156 -4.15 13.89 -36.10
C PHE A 156 -5.52 14.54 -35.81
N GLY A 157 -5.91 14.57 -34.55
CA GLY A 157 -7.15 15.21 -34.07
C GLY A 157 -6.90 16.03 -32.83
N VAL A 158 -7.53 17.19 -32.78
CA VAL A 158 -7.54 18.07 -31.59
C VAL A 158 -8.83 17.82 -30.82
N LEU A 159 -8.70 17.59 -29.54
CA LEU A 159 -9.82 17.34 -28.62
C LEU A 159 -10.10 18.57 -27.75
N ASN A 160 -11.31 18.71 -27.27
CA ASN A 160 -11.68 19.69 -26.25
C ASN A 160 -11.28 19.25 -24.82
N LEU A 161 -10.28 18.42 -24.72
CA LEU A 161 -9.76 17.80 -23.51
C LEU A 161 -8.24 17.98 -23.46
N GLY A 162 -7.68 18.17 -22.28
CA GLY A 162 -6.23 18.30 -22.11
C GLY A 162 -5.75 17.83 -20.74
N LYS A 163 -4.47 18.10 -20.44
CA LYS A 163 -3.81 17.71 -19.16
C LYS A 163 -4.48 18.25 -17.90
N ARG A 164 -5.37 19.23 -18.01
CA ARG A 164 -6.16 19.73 -16.87
C ARG A 164 -7.31 18.82 -16.51
N ASP A 165 -7.77 18.05 -17.45
CA ASP A 165 -8.97 17.21 -17.32
C ASP A 165 -8.59 15.77 -16.97
N ILE A 166 -7.47 15.31 -17.53
CA ILE A 166 -6.95 13.96 -17.28
C ILE A 166 -5.41 13.95 -17.28
N GLY A 167 -4.82 13.26 -16.32
CA GLY A 167 -3.39 13.03 -16.27
C GLY A 167 -2.93 12.11 -17.41
N ASN A 168 -1.73 12.38 -17.93
CA ASN A 168 -1.01 11.52 -18.88
C ASN A 168 0.48 11.67 -18.55
N ASP A 169 0.86 11.13 -17.40
CA ASP A 169 2.19 11.32 -16.81
C ASP A 169 3.21 10.24 -17.23
N LEU A 170 2.82 9.37 -18.17
CA LEU A 170 3.64 8.27 -18.70
C LEU A 170 3.87 8.41 -20.21
#